data_5e0f5b2eb6f3fb46b80ae7d23b31eb70
#
_entry.id   5e0f5b2eb6f3fb46b80ae7d23b31eb70
#
_cell.length_a   1.000
_cell.length_b   1.000
_cell.length_c   1.000
_cell.angle_alpha   90.00
_cell.angle_beta   90.00
_cell.angle_gamma   90.00
#
_symmetry.space_group_name_H-M   'P 1'
#
loop_
_entity.id
_entity.type
_entity.pdbx_description
1 polymer ?
#
loop_
_entity_poly.entity_id
_entity_poly.type
_entity_poly.pdbx_seq_one_letter_code
_entity_poly.pdbx_strand_id
1 'polypeptide(L)'
;YEILRCLVGSEMCIRDSTVYYPIHSLVYGTQNINIGKDDLQAHLKHASAALSVIVSETNGDAFSDAIDSMWIYISNIHSNLNYFSARPEGTFKTISFGLKPSTNRTEFNNNFVSVFPSQPNPMFQIFVQLSNGTIKHYQQKLTTQLNAGTRTTVNLSMDGVLLEEGDTGEFQIDKWKEQHDSIHISLN
;
A
#
# COMPACT_ATOMS: atom_id res chain seq x y z
N TYR A 1 21.27 1.32 -21.50
CA TYR A 1 20.49 0.07 -21.44
C TYR A 1 20.46 -0.56 -20.03
N GLU A 2 21.50 -0.42 -19.21
CA GLU A 2 21.54 -0.98 -17.86
C GLU A 2 20.81 -0.13 -16.80
N ILE A 3 20.66 1.16 -16.99
CA ILE A 3 19.88 2.07 -16.13
C ILE A 3 18.39 1.72 -16.16
N LEU A 4 17.89 1.16 -17.25
CA LEU A 4 16.52 0.68 -17.41
C LEU A 4 16.18 -0.54 -16.57
N ARG A 5 17.14 -1.37 -16.20
CA ARG A 5 16.92 -2.54 -15.35
C ARG A 5 16.71 -2.20 -13.88
N CYS A 6 17.30 -1.11 -13.38
CA CYS A 6 17.10 -0.64 -12.00
C CYS A 6 15.77 0.10 -11.79
N LEU A 7 15.19 0.69 -12.83
CA LEU A 7 13.91 1.42 -12.74
C LEU A 7 12.67 0.52 -12.90
N VAL A 8 12.83 -0.59 -13.57
CA VAL A 8 11.77 -1.59 -13.74
C VAL A 8 12.04 -2.73 -12.79
N GLY A 9 11.81 -2.56 -11.51
CA GLY A 9 11.92 -3.52 -10.42
C GLY A 9 12.00 -5.02 -10.71
N SER A 10 12.95 -5.44 -11.56
CA SER A 10 13.11 -6.84 -11.96
C SER A 10 13.71 -7.73 -10.86
N GLU A 11 14.17 -7.15 -9.76
CA GLU A 11 14.78 -7.89 -8.65
C GLU A 11 13.86 -8.07 -7.42
N MET A 12 12.64 -7.53 -7.45
CA MET A 12 11.66 -7.74 -6.37
C MET A 12 10.66 -8.88 -6.63
N CYS A 13 10.86 -9.63 -7.69
CA CYS A 13 10.07 -10.84 -7.93
C CYS A 13 10.70 -12.03 -7.20
N ILE A 14 10.20 -12.39 -6.05
CA ILE A 14 10.41 -13.74 -5.49
C ILE A 14 9.76 -14.70 -6.49
N ARG A 15 10.55 -15.53 -7.14
CA ARG A 15 10.22 -16.32 -8.34
C ARG A 15 9.02 -17.26 -8.17
N ASP A 16 8.60 -17.60 -6.95
CA ASP A 16 7.58 -18.59 -6.65
C ASP A 16 6.43 -18.08 -5.75
N SER A 17 6.38 -16.78 -5.47
CA SER A 17 5.33 -16.17 -4.63
C SER A 17 4.28 -15.49 -5.51
N THR A 18 3.01 -15.73 -5.23
CA THR A 18 1.88 -14.97 -5.80
C THR A 18 1.73 -13.59 -5.16
N VAL A 19 2.53 -13.31 -4.12
CA VAL A 19 2.50 -12.09 -3.33
C VAL A 19 3.82 -11.34 -3.51
N TYR A 20 3.73 -10.02 -3.72
CA TYR A 20 4.86 -9.13 -3.99
C TYR A 20 5.01 -8.11 -2.86
N TYR A 21 6.16 -7.46 -2.78
CA TYR A 21 6.41 -6.38 -1.83
C TYR A 21 6.16 -5.01 -2.46
N PRO A 22 5.94 -3.97 -1.62
CA PRO A 22 5.88 -2.59 -2.08
C PRO A 22 7.14 -2.18 -2.86
N ILE A 23 6.97 -1.29 -3.80
CA ILE A 23 8.06 -0.73 -4.61
C ILE A 23 8.67 0.53 -3.96
N HIS A 24 9.77 1.02 -4.50
CA HIS A 24 10.23 2.35 -4.20
C HIS A 24 9.35 3.41 -4.88
N SER A 25 9.33 4.63 -4.31
CA SER A 25 8.61 5.74 -4.92
C SER A 25 9.22 6.05 -6.29
N LEU A 26 8.37 6.07 -7.31
CA LEU A 26 8.76 6.33 -8.69
C LEU A 26 8.26 7.71 -9.11
N VAL A 27 9.12 8.45 -9.78
CA VAL A 27 8.79 9.71 -10.46
C VAL A 27 9.05 9.58 -11.96
N TYR A 28 8.25 10.26 -12.74
CA TYR A 28 8.33 10.24 -14.19
C TYR A 28 8.11 11.62 -14.76
N GLY A 29 8.84 11.95 -15.81
CA GLY A 29 8.66 13.16 -16.58
C GLY A 29 9.18 13.00 -17.98
N THR A 30 8.56 13.69 -18.92
CA THR A 30 9.01 13.79 -20.30
C THR A 30 9.14 15.24 -20.69
N GLN A 31 10.15 15.56 -21.49
CA GLN A 31 10.37 16.89 -22.03
C GLN A 31 10.77 16.81 -23.49
N ASN A 32 10.14 17.66 -24.30
CA ASN A 32 10.61 17.88 -25.66
C ASN A 32 11.78 18.85 -25.62
N ILE A 33 12.91 18.46 -26.19
CA ILE A 33 14.12 19.26 -26.22
C ILE A 33 14.21 19.93 -27.56
N ASN A 34 14.26 21.26 -27.58
CA ASN A 34 14.70 22.06 -28.75
C ASN A 34 16.19 22.26 -28.65
N ILE A 35 16.92 21.67 -29.59
CA ILE A 35 18.37 21.86 -29.69
C ILE A 35 18.66 23.35 -29.94
N GLY A 36 19.38 24.01 -29.01
CA GLY A 36 19.74 25.42 -29.06
C GLY A 36 19.05 26.34 -28.05
N LYS A 37 18.23 25.80 -27.16
CA LYS A 37 17.74 26.51 -25.97
C LYS A 37 18.41 25.95 -24.71
N ASP A 38 19.00 26.81 -23.92
CA ASP A 38 19.80 26.44 -22.75
C ASP A 38 18.98 26.14 -21.50
N ASP A 39 17.66 26.42 -21.49
CA ASP A 39 16.79 26.15 -20.32
C ASP A 39 16.05 24.83 -20.48
N LEU A 40 16.52 23.83 -19.75
CA LEU A 40 15.86 22.54 -19.62
C LEU A 40 15.11 22.49 -18.27
N GLN A 41 13.78 22.57 -18.32
CA GLN A 41 12.93 22.40 -17.14
C GLN A 41 12.16 21.10 -17.28
N ALA A 42 12.43 20.12 -16.38
CA ALA A 42 11.71 18.87 -16.32
C ALA A 42 10.65 18.92 -15.24
N HIS A 43 9.40 18.67 -15.58
CA HIS A 43 8.31 18.48 -14.62
C HIS A 43 8.17 16.99 -14.31
N LEU A 44 8.53 16.61 -13.07
CA LEU A 44 8.40 15.24 -12.59
C LEU A 44 7.06 15.06 -11.86
N LYS A 45 6.41 13.93 -12.09
CA LYS A 45 5.19 13.53 -11.41
C LYS A 45 5.39 12.15 -10.78
N HIS A 46 4.77 11.90 -9.66
CA HIS A 46 4.76 10.55 -9.10
C HIS A 46 4.04 9.58 -10.03
N ALA A 47 4.70 8.51 -10.39
CA ALA A 47 4.15 7.41 -11.18
C ALA A 47 3.60 6.28 -10.30
N SER A 48 3.93 6.27 -9.00
CA SER A 48 3.41 5.36 -8.00
C SER A 48 2.32 6.01 -7.14
N ALA A 49 1.48 5.20 -6.52
CA ALA A 49 0.59 5.59 -5.43
C ALA A 49 1.31 5.36 -4.09
N ALA A 50 0.93 6.09 -3.05
CA ALA A 50 1.39 5.86 -1.69
C ALA A 50 0.23 5.40 -0.80
N LEU A 51 0.43 4.32 -0.05
CA LEU A 51 -0.58 3.71 0.81
C LEU A 51 -0.08 3.66 2.25
N SER A 52 -0.89 4.15 3.18
CA SER A 52 -0.73 3.98 4.61
C SER A 52 -1.97 3.29 5.18
N VAL A 53 -1.77 2.43 6.15
CA VAL A 53 -2.85 1.75 6.88
C VAL A 53 -2.62 1.99 8.35
N ILE A 54 -3.67 2.37 9.05
CA ILE A 54 -3.70 2.58 10.49
C ILE A 54 -4.83 1.72 11.04
N VAL A 55 -4.50 0.83 11.94
CA VAL A 55 -5.45 -0.03 12.64
C VAL A 55 -5.46 0.38 14.10
N SER A 56 -6.62 0.69 14.67
CA SER A 56 -6.81 1.07 16.06
C SER A 56 -7.97 0.28 16.69
N GLU A 57 -7.97 0.16 18.00
CA GLU A 57 -9.13 -0.33 18.72
C GLU A 57 -10.27 0.69 18.69
N THR A 58 -11.51 0.24 18.59
CA THR A 58 -12.70 1.11 18.54
C THR A 58 -12.80 2.02 19.76
N ASN A 59 -12.39 1.53 20.92
CA ASN A 59 -12.41 2.29 22.17
C ASN A 59 -11.16 3.17 22.38
N GLY A 60 -10.17 3.10 21.47
CA GLY A 60 -8.89 3.79 21.62
C GLY A 60 -7.96 3.14 22.65
N ASP A 61 -8.28 1.97 23.12
CA ASP A 61 -7.47 1.18 24.05
C ASP A 61 -6.22 0.61 23.37
N ALA A 62 -5.28 0.13 24.15
CA ALA A 62 -4.12 -0.58 23.64
C ALA A 62 -4.51 -1.99 23.19
N PHE A 63 -3.98 -2.42 22.06
CA PHE A 63 -4.13 -3.80 21.60
C PHE A 63 -3.52 -4.79 22.60
N SER A 64 -4.19 -5.94 22.75
CA SER A 64 -3.73 -7.02 23.59
C SER A 64 -2.32 -7.49 23.19
N ASP A 65 -1.52 -7.85 24.22
CA ASP A 65 -0.20 -8.47 24.03
C ASP A 65 -0.27 -9.87 23.37
N ALA A 66 -1.48 -10.43 23.29
CA ALA A 66 -1.72 -11.66 22.54
C ALA A 66 -1.59 -11.48 21.02
N ILE A 67 -1.60 -10.25 20.49
CA ILE A 67 -1.34 -9.99 19.09
C ILE A 67 0.16 -9.93 18.86
N ASP A 68 0.68 -10.87 18.09
CA ASP A 68 2.09 -10.96 17.74
C ASP A 68 2.43 -10.06 16.55
N SER A 69 1.68 -10.18 15.46
CA SER A 69 1.95 -9.42 14.23
C SER A 69 0.68 -9.17 13.42
N MET A 70 0.72 -8.11 12.61
CA MET A 70 -0.31 -7.78 11.62
C MET A 70 0.34 -7.51 10.28
N TRP A 71 -0.30 -7.95 9.19
CA TRP A 71 0.11 -7.62 7.84
C TRP A 71 -1.08 -7.48 6.91
N ILE A 72 -0.84 -6.76 5.83
CA ILE A 72 -1.83 -6.39 4.83
C ILE A 72 -1.50 -7.11 3.52
N TYR A 73 -2.54 -7.57 2.84
CA TYR A 73 -2.51 -7.92 1.43
C TYR A 73 -3.46 -7.00 0.68
N ILE A 74 -2.97 -6.40 -0.39
CA ILE A 74 -3.81 -5.62 -1.32
C ILE A 74 -3.64 -6.18 -2.73
N SER A 75 -4.75 -6.57 -3.35
CA SER A 75 -4.75 -7.15 -4.69
C SER A 75 -5.21 -6.14 -5.75
N ASN A 76 -5.23 -6.59 -7.00
CA ASN A 76 -5.59 -5.78 -8.16
C ASN A 76 -4.64 -4.58 -8.38
N ILE A 77 -3.39 -4.71 -7.98
CA ILE A 77 -2.32 -3.74 -8.25
C ILE A 77 -1.68 -4.09 -9.60
N HIS A 78 -1.49 -3.12 -10.47
CA HIS A 78 -0.77 -3.34 -11.73
C HIS A 78 0.67 -3.80 -11.48
N SER A 79 1.18 -4.68 -12.32
CA SER A 79 2.55 -5.20 -12.17
C SER A 79 3.62 -4.31 -12.78
N ASN A 80 3.24 -3.46 -13.72
CA ASN A 80 4.17 -2.67 -14.52
C ASN A 80 3.62 -1.28 -14.83
N LEU A 81 4.53 -0.38 -15.21
CA LEU A 81 4.22 0.89 -15.87
C LEU A 81 4.83 0.90 -17.27
N ASN A 82 4.12 1.46 -18.22
CA ASN A 82 4.68 1.74 -19.53
C ASN A 82 5.74 2.86 -19.40
N TYR A 83 6.96 2.57 -19.82
CA TYR A 83 8.07 3.49 -19.66
C TYR A 83 7.85 4.85 -20.36
N PHE A 84 7.20 4.84 -21.53
CA PHE A 84 7.02 6.06 -22.33
C PHE A 84 5.87 6.93 -21.87
N SER A 85 4.85 6.35 -21.27
CA SER A 85 3.62 7.05 -20.90
C SER A 85 3.35 7.10 -19.40
N ALA A 86 4.12 6.38 -18.58
CA ALA A 86 3.89 6.11 -17.16
C ALA A 86 2.49 5.55 -16.85
N ARG A 87 1.81 5.00 -17.86
CA ARG A 87 0.49 4.38 -17.65
C ARG A 87 0.63 3.00 -17.03
N PRO A 88 -0.24 2.65 -16.08
CA PRO A 88 -0.27 1.31 -15.52
C PRO A 88 -0.59 0.27 -16.61
N GLU A 89 0.15 -0.83 -16.59
CA GLU A 89 -0.05 -1.95 -17.52
C GLU A 89 0.34 -3.29 -16.88
N GLY A 90 0.23 -4.35 -17.64
CA GLY A 90 0.58 -5.70 -17.20
C GLY A 90 -0.55 -6.41 -16.45
N THR A 91 -0.20 -7.53 -15.84
CA THR A 91 -1.11 -8.34 -15.01
C THR A 91 -1.31 -7.72 -13.65
N PHE A 92 -2.37 -8.16 -12.95
CA PHE A 92 -2.63 -7.71 -11.59
C PHE A 92 -1.90 -8.60 -10.59
N LYS A 93 -1.41 -7.97 -9.53
CA LYS A 93 -0.64 -8.60 -8.47
C LYS A 93 -1.22 -8.26 -7.10
N THR A 94 -0.87 -9.08 -6.13
CA THR A 94 -1.14 -8.84 -4.72
C THR A 94 0.16 -8.37 -4.06
N ILE A 95 0.08 -7.25 -3.35
CA ILE A 95 1.20 -6.66 -2.60
C ILE A 95 0.99 -6.95 -1.12
N SER A 96 2.07 -7.29 -0.42
CA SER A 96 2.06 -7.53 1.03
C SER A 96 3.02 -6.61 1.76
N PHE A 97 2.62 -6.15 2.93
CA PHE A 97 3.48 -5.42 3.86
C PHE A 97 2.99 -5.56 5.30
N GLY A 98 3.94 -5.50 6.25
CA GLY A 98 3.65 -5.59 7.67
C GLY A 98 3.26 -4.24 8.28
N LEU A 99 2.44 -4.29 9.32
CA LEU A 99 2.17 -3.17 10.20
C LEU A 99 3.04 -3.28 11.46
N LYS A 100 3.41 -2.13 12.02
CA LYS A 100 4.19 -2.05 13.24
C LYS A 100 3.35 -1.47 14.36
N PRO A 101 3.43 -1.99 15.57
CA PRO A 101 2.74 -1.40 16.71
C PRO A 101 3.36 -0.03 17.05
N SER A 102 2.53 0.91 17.45
CA SER A 102 2.96 2.14 18.12
C SER A 102 3.59 1.83 19.49
N THR A 103 4.31 2.78 20.06
CA THR A 103 5.01 2.59 21.34
C THR A 103 4.08 2.17 22.49
N ASN A 104 2.86 2.68 22.50
CA ASN A 104 1.82 2.37 23.48
C ASN A 104 0.84 1.29 23.00
N ARG A 105 1.09 0.69 21.83
CA ARG A 105 0.25 -0.34 21.18
C ARG A 105 -1.21 0.06 20.94
N THR A 106 -1.54 1.35 20.95
CA THR A 106 -2.90 1.82 20.60
C THR A 106 -3.19 1.73 19.10
N GLU A 107 -2.15 1.57 18.29
CA GLU A 107 -2.26 1.47 16.84
C GLU A 107 -1.23 0.48 16.27
N PHE A 108 -1.63 -0.20 15.20
CA PHE A 108 -0.71 -0.83 14.27
C PHE A 108 -0.74 -0.04 12.97
N ASN A 109 0.42 0.39 12.50
CA ASN A 109 0.50 1.21 11.29
C ASN A 109 1.73 0.88 10.45
N ASN A 110 1.74 1.38 9.23
CA ASN A 110 2.93 1.44 8.40
C ASN A 110 3.23 2.89 8.03
N ASN A 111 4.51 3.18 7.82
CA ASN A 111 4.86 4.35 7.02
C ASN A 111 4.34 4.15 5.60
N PHE A 112 4.11 5.24 4.85
CA PHE A 112 3.67 5.13 3.47
C PHE A 112 4.54 4.15 2.68
N VAL A 113 3.89 3.16 2.09
CA VAL A 113 4.51 2.26 1.11
C VAL A 113 4.09 2.68 -0.29
N SER A 114 5.00 2.54 -1.24
CA SER A 114 4.70 2.84 -2.65
C SER A 114 4.24 1.58 -3.37
N VAL A 115 3.18 1.72 -4.16
CA VAL A 115 2.63 0.64 -4.99
C VAL A 115 2.34 1.19 -6.38
N PHE A 116 2.27 0.33 -7.38
CA PHE A 116 1.72 0.74 -8.66
C PHE A 116 0.23 1.05 -8.53
N PRO A 117 -0.34 1.85 -9.42
CA PRO A 117 -1.78 2.12 -9.42
C PRO A 117 -2.61 0.83 -9.45
N SER A 118 -3.76 0.86 -8.79
CA SER A 118 -4.68 -0.27 -8.75
C SER A 118 -5.74 -0.20 -9.85
N GLN A 119 -6.47 -1.29 -10.03
CA GLN A 119 -7.81 -1.23 -10.60
C GLN A 119 -8.80 -0.59 -9.63
N PRO A 120 -9.98 -0.18 -10.09
CA PRO A 120 -11.08 0.18 -9.19
C PRO A 120 -11.41 -0.95 -8.21
N ASN A 121 -11.75 -0.58 -6.98
CA ASN A 121 -12.14 -1.50 -5.90
C ASN A 121 -11.11 -2.62 -5.63
N PRO A 122 -9.84 -2.28 -5.33
CA PRO A 122 -8.87 -3.29 -4.96
C PRO A 122 -9.31 -4.06 -3.71
N MET A 123 -9.01 -5.36 -3.67
CA MET A 123 -9.31 -6.17 -2.50
C MET A 123 -8.23 -5.94 -1.44
N PHE A 124 -8.66 -5.56 -0.26
CA PHE A 124 -7.84 -5.35 0.91
C PHE A 124 -8.07 -6.49 1.91
N GLN A 125 -7.00 -7.02 2.45
CA GLN A 125 -7.04 -8.11 3.42
C GLN A 125 -6.09 -7.78 4.58
N ILE A 126 -6.55 -7.99 5.79
CA ILE A 126 -5.74 -7.89 7.00
C ILE A 126 -5.62 -9.27 7.63
N PHE A 127 -4.43 -9.60 8.04
CA PHE A 127 -4.11 -10.81 8.78
C PHE A 127 -3.54 -10.41 10.14
N VAL A 128 -4.05 -11.04 11.18
CA VAL A 128 -3.62 -10.84 12.56
C VAL A 128 -3.15 -12.18 13.10
N GLN A 129 -1.88 -12.27 13.43
CA GLN A 129 -1.31 -13.44 14.09
C GLN A 129 -1.32 -13.24 15.59
N LEU A 130 -1.84 -14.23 16.29
CA LEU A 130 -1.85 -14.28 17.75
C LEU A 130 -0.64 -15.06 18.26
N SER A 131 -0.24 -14.80 19.52
CA SER A 131 0.89 -15.45 20.18
C SER A 131 0.75 -16.97 20.32
N ASN A 132 -0.48 -17.51 20.27
CA ASN A 132 -0.74 -18.94 20.21
C ASN A 132 -0.58 -19.55 18.81
N GLY A 133 -0.17 -18.75 17.79
CA GLY A 133 -0.01 -19.17 16.42
C GLY A 133 -1.27 -19.10 15.56
N THR A 134 -2.43 -18.79 16.14
CA THR A 134 -3.67 -18.61 15.37
C THR A 134 -3.57 -17.39 14.47
N ILE A 135 -4.06 -17.50 13.22
CA ILE A 135 -4.15 -16.40 12.29
C ILE A 135 -5.63 -16.08 12.05
N LYS A 136 -6.02 -14.85 12.35
CA LYS A 136 -7.32 -14.30 11.99
C LYS A 136 -7.21 -13.52 10.71
N HIS A 137 -8.24 -13.56 9.88
CA HIS A 137 -8.23 -12.95 8.56
C HIS A 137 -9.53 -12.22 8.30
N TYR A 138 -9.40 -11.00 7.77
CA TYR A 138 -10.51 -10.18 7.33
C TYR A 138 -10.25 -9.64 5.92
N GLN A 139 -11.30 -9.45 5.12
CA GLN A 139 -11.17 -8.91 3.77
C GLN A 139 -12.31 -7.97 3.40
N GLN A 140 -11.99 -6.93 2.67
CA GLN A 140 -12.96 -5.98 2.13
C GLN A 140 -12.45 -5.34 0.83
N LYS A 141 -13.37 -4.91 -0.05
CA LYS A 141 -13.03 -4.08 -1.20
C LYS A 141 -12.88 -2.63 -0.75
N LEU A 142 -11.76 -2.00 -1.12
CA LEU A 142 -11.65 -0.55 -1.01
C LEU A 142 -12.57 0.10 -2.03
N THR A 143 -13.28 1.16 -1.63
CA THR A 143 -14.12 1.94 -2.54
C THR A 143 -13.28 2.85 -3.42
N THR A 144 -12.06 3.10 -2.99
CA THR A 144 -11.12 4.02 -3.62
C THR A 144 -10.06 3.30 -4.43
N GLN A 145 -9.83 3.79 -5.64
CA GLN A 145 -8.73 3.36 -6.49
C GLN A 145 -7.43 4.03 -6.05
N LEU A 146 -6.35 3.26 -6.00
CA LEU A 146 -5.01 3.82 -5.79
C LEU A 146 -4.48 4.38 -7.11
N ASN A 147 -4.39 5.70 -7.20
CA ASN A 147 -3.94 6.39 -8.39
C ASN A 147 -2.50 6.87 -8.27
N ALA A 148 -1.79 6.98 -9.39
CA ALA A 148 -0.46 7.58 -9.43
C ALA A 148 -0.49 9.01 -8.87
N GLY A 149 0.51 9.36 -8.07
CA GLY A 149 0.64 10.68 -7.46
C GLY A 149 -0.32 10.95 -6.30
N THR A 150 -1.08 9.96 -5.83
CA THR A 150 -1.96 10.11 -4.67
C THR A 150 -1.39 9.42 -3.44
N ARG A 151 -1.72 9.95 -2.26
CA ARG A 151 -1.59 9.29 -0.97
C ARG A 151 -2.96 8.86 -0.48
N THR A 152 -3.09 7.59 -0.12
CA THR A 152 -4.30 7.04 0.46
C THR A 152 -3.98 6.54 1.86
N THR A 153 -4.73 7.00 2.85
CA THR A 153 -4.67 6.47 4.22
C THR A 153 -5.96 5.71 4.49
N VAL A 154 -5.81 4.45 4.89
CA VAL A 154 -6.91 3.57 5.27
C VAL A 154 -6.90 3.46 6.79
N ASN A 155 -7.92 4.03 7.44
CA ASN A 155 -8.11 3.90 8.88
C ASN A 155 -9.10 2.77 9.17
N LEU A 156 -8.70 1.86 10.03
CA LEU A 156 -9.47 0.71 10.45
C LEU A 156 -9.69 0.78 11.96
N SER A 157 -10.93 0.63 12.38
CA SER A 157 -11.25 0.37 13.77
C SER A 157 -11.57 -1.10 13.93
N MET A 158 -10.94 -1.76 14.89
CA MET A 158 -11.21 -3.14 15.28
C MET A 158 -11.89 -3.15 16.63
N ASP A 159 -12.95 -3.92 16.76
CA ASP A 159 -13.61 -4.12 18.05
C ASP A 159 -12.87 -5.22 18.83
N GLY A 160 -12.55 -4.96 20.08
CA GLY A 160 -11.55 -5.60 20.92
C GLY A 160 -11.69 -7.09 21.19
N VAL A 161 -11.98 -7.93 20.22
CA VAL A 161 -12.19 -9.34 20.51
C VAL A 161 -11.50 -10.28 19.56
N LEU A 162 -10.26 -10.51 19.84
CA LEU A 162 -9.52 -11.56 19.14
C LEU A 162 -9.23 -12.78 20.03
N LEU A 163 -9.77 -12.85 21.24
CA LEU A 163 -9.16 -13.65 22.30
C LEU A 163 -9.93 -14.92 22.70
N GLU A 164 -11.10 -15.22 22.15
CA GLU A 164 -11.78 -16.46 22.48
C GLU A 164 -11.44 -17.58 21.50
N GLU A 165 -10.88 -18.67 22.04
CA GLU A 165 -10.71 -19.92 21.31
C GLU A 165 -12.08 -20.45 20.89
N GLY A 166 -12.32 -20.49 19.57
CA GLY A 166 -13.50 -21.14 19.00
C GLY A 166 -14.48 -20.23 18.29
N ASP A 167 -14.34 -18.94 18.38
CA ASP A 167 -15.20 -18.01 17.65
C ASP A 167 -14.65 -17.71 16.26
N THR A 168 -15.39 -18.10 15.24
CA THR A 168 -15.24 -17.57 13.87
C THR A 168 -15.80 -16.15 13.82
N GLY A 169 -15.38 -15.30 14.78
CA GLY A 169 -15.90 -13.97 14.97
C GLY A 169 -15.90 -13.18 13.68
N GLU A 170 -17.07 -12.75 13.25
CA GLU A 170 -17.19 -11.70 12.27
C GLU A 170 -16.59 -10.44 12.88
N PHE A 171 -15.51 -9.97 12.29
CA PHE A 171 -14.99 -8.65 12.61
C PHE A 171 -16.01 -7.61 12.17
N GLN A 172 -16.61 -6.91 13.10
CA GLN A 172 -17.34 -5.70 12.77
C GLN A 172 -16.31 -4.56 12.66
N ILE A 173 -15.99 -4.20 11.46
CA ILE A 173 -15.21 -2.99 11.19
C ILE A 173 -16.20 -1.85 11.01
N ASP A 174 -16.13 -0.88 11.90
CA ASP A 174 -16.81 0.38 11.71
C ASP A 174 -16.28 1.08 10.45
N LYS A 175 -17.16 1.80 9.79
CA LYS A 175 -16.98 2.38 8.46
C LYS A 175 -15.55 2.88 8.18
N TRP A 176 -14.98 2.39 7.08
CA TRP A 176 -13.73 2.86 6.51
C TRP A 176 -13.73 4.38 6.32
N LYS A 177 -12.70 5.05 6.83
CA LYS A 177 -12.41 6.44 6.47
C LYS A 177 -11.23 6.45 5.52
N GLU A 178 -11.47 6.82 4.29
CA GLU A 178 -10.42 7.01 3.28
C GLU A 178 -10.12 8.51 3.17
N GLN A 179 -8.85 8.88 3.23
CA GLN A 179 -8.41 10.25 3.05
C GLN A 179 -7.38 10.32 1.91
N HIS A 180 -7.60 11.22 0.97
CA HIS A 180 -6.74 11.42 -0.19
C HIS A 180 -6.00 12.74 -0.12
N ASP A 181 -4.68 12.68 -0.35
CA ASP A 181 -3.86 13.84 -0.63
C ASP A 181 -3.13 13.67 -1.95
N SER A 182 -3.16 14.68 -2.81
CA SER A 182 -2.35 14.72 -4.03
C SER A 182 -1.03 15.44 -3.76
N ILE A 183 0.08 14.83 -4.21
CA ILE A 183 1.41 15.42 -4.05
C ILE A 183 1.87 15.99 -5.39
N HIS A 184 2.16 17.28 -5.39
CA HIS A 184 2.87 17.95 -6.48
C HIS A 184 4.28 18.27 -6.02
N ILE A 185 5.28 17.73 -6.71
CA ILE A 185 6.68 18.11 -6.50
C ILE A 185 7.05 19.08 -7.61
N SER A 186 7.32 20.33 -7.23
CA SER A 186 7.99 21.31 -8.09
C SER A 186 9.46 21.33 -7.68
N LEU A 187 10.34 20.99 -8.57
CA LEU A 187 11.78 21.22 -8.41
C LEU A 187 12.07 22.62 -8.96
N ASN A 188 12.42 23.54 -8.08
CA ASN A 188 12.93 24.86 -8.45
C ASN A 188 14.38 24.75 -8.88
#